data_6a297c753bf16ac6ead8fa851cf45e07
#
_entry.id   6a297c753bf16ac6ead8fa851cf45e07
#
_cell.length_a   1.000
_cell.length_b   1.000
_cell.length_c   1.000
_cell.angle_alpha   90.00
_cell.angle_beta   90.00
_cell.angle_gamma   90.00
#
_symmetry.space_group_name_H-M   'P 1'
#
loop_
_entity.id
_entity.type
_entity.pdbx_description
1 polymer ?
#
loop_
_entity_poly.entity_id
_entity_poly.type
_entity_poly.pdbx_seq_one_letter_code
_entity_poly.pdbx_strand_id
1 'polypeptide(L)'
;MKGVKLVLIFVVIIAVVAGLLYFISTTANKSKSDKLELINKRYGYSKGVIVRLQSYKGHSIEVKYQIGNKDYKYGGGWDSNPHGLRKGDSISFRYALDAPEMIVTELDEGY
;
A
#
# COMPACT_ATOMS: atom_id res chain seq x y z
N MET A 1 -4.49 7.77 -50.71
CA MET A 1 -3.25 7.58 -49.92
C MET A 1 -3.17 8.45 -48.67
N LYS A 2 -3.70 9.67 -48.69
CA LYS A 2 -3.75 10.50 -47.47
C LYS A 2 -4.63 9.93 -46.35
N GLY A 3 -5.69 9.17 -46.69
CA GLY A 3 -6.55 8.54 -45.69
C GLY A 3 -5.91 7.36 -44.96
N VAL A 4 -5.00 6.64 -45.59
CA VAL A 4 -4.29 5.50 -44.99
C VAL A 4 -3.33 5.95 -43.89
N LYS A 5 -2.64 7.08 -44.10
CA LYS A 5 -1.73 7.64 -43.08
C LYS A 5 -2.48 8.12 -41.86
N LEU A 6 -3.65 8.74 -42.01
CA LEU A 6 -4.50 9.18 -40.91
C LEU A 6 -5.03 7.99 -40.12
N VAL A 7 -5.45 6.91 -40.76
CA VAL A 7 -5.90 5.69 -40.09
C VAL A 7 -4.77 5.02 -39.31
N LEU A 8 -3.57 4.97 -39.85
CA LEU A 8 -2.39 4.44 -39.16
C LEU A 8 -2.05 5.24 -37.90
N ILE A 9 -2.11 6.57 -37.98
CA ILE A 9 -1.87 7.46 -36.84
C ILE A 9 -2.92 7.21 -35.75
N PHE A 10 -4.19 7.09 -36.12
CA PHE A 10 -5.27 6.78 -35.17
C PHE A 10 -5.07 5.43 -34.47
N VAL A 11 -4.71 4.40 -35.22
CA VAL A 11 -4.45 3.06 -34.66
C VAL A 11 -3.28 3.10 -33.67
N VAL A 12 -2.22 3.80 -33.99
CA VAL A 12 -1.06 3.97 -33.10
C VAL A 12 -1.43 4.70 -31.82
N ILE A 13 -2.21 5.78 -31.91
CA ILE A 13 -2.66 6.54 -30.73
C ILE A 13 -3.52 5.66 -29.82
N ILE A 14 -4.48 4.92 -30.37
CA ILE A 14 -5.34 4.00 -29.61
C ILE A 14 -4.49 2.92 -28.94
N ALA A 15 -3.53 2.34 -29.62
CA ALA A 15 -2.64 1.32 -29.08
C ALA A 15 -1.79 1.86 -27.91
N VAL A 16 -1.27 3.08 -28.03
CA VAL A 16 -0.49 3.72 -26.96
C VAL A 16 -1.33 4.00 -25.73
N VAL A 17 -2.53 4.56 -25.91
CA VAL A 17 -3.46 4.84 -24.81
C VAL A 17 -3.89 3.54 -24.11
N ALA A 18 -4.24 2.51 -24.85
CA ALA A 18 -4.61 1.20 -24.30
C ALA A 18 -3.45 0.56 -23.54
N GLY A 19 -2.24 0.66 -24.06
CA GLY A 19 -1.03 0.16 -23.40
C GLY A 19 -0.73 0.89 -22.09
N LEU A 20 -0.90 2.22 -22.05
CA LEU A 20 -0.72 3.01 -20.85
C LEU A 20 -1.76 2.67 -19.77
N LEU A 21 -3.01 2.52 -20.14
CA LEU A 21 -4.08 2.12 -19.21
C LEU A 21 -3.83 0.72 -18.65
N TYR A 22 -3.42 -0.21 -19.47
CA TYR A 22 -3.06 -1.56 -19.04
C TYR A 22 -1.88 -1.54 -18.06
N PHE A 23 -0.85 -0.76 -18.36
CA PHE A 23 0.33 -0.63 -17.50
C PHE A 23 -0.02 -0.04 -16.14
N ILE A 24 -0.82 1.02 -16.09
CA ILE A 24 -1.27 1.64 -14.83
C ILE A 24 -2.08 0.65 -13.99
N SER A 25 -3.01 -0.07 -14.61
CA SER A 25 -3.83 -1.09 -13.93
C SER A 25 -2.98 -2.22 -13.36
N THR A 26 -2.00 -2.72 -14.12
CA THR A 26 -1.09 -3.77 -13.68
C THR A 26 -0.20 -3.30 -12.54
N THR A 27 0.30 -2.07 -12.61
CA THR A 27 1.15 -1.49 -11.57
C THR A 27 0.41 -1.32 -10.25
N ALA A 28 -0.86 -0.89 -10.28
CA ALA A 28 -1.68 -0.74 -9.07
C ALA A 28 -1.89 -2.08 -8.34
N ASN A 29 -2.18 -3.15 -9.06
CA ASN A 29 -2.34 -4.49 -8.49
C ASN A 29 -1.01 -5.06 -7.98
N LYS A 30 0.06 -4.83 -8.69
CA LYS A 30 1.42 -5.30 -8.35
C LYS A 30 1.97 -4.63 -7.09
N SER A 31 1.66 -3.37 -6.87
CA SER A 31 2.14 -2.59 -5.73
C SER A 31 1.78 -3.23 -4.37
N LYS A 32 0.55 -3.68 -4.20
CA LYS A 32 0.11 -4.34 -2.96
C LYS A 32 0.79 -5.70 -2.78
N SER A 33 0.90 -6.49 -3.84
CA SER A 33 1.56 -7.79 -3.85
C SER A 33 3.06 -7.65 -3.57
N ASP A 34 3.73 -6.67 -4.18
CA ASP A 34 5.15 -6.40 -3.99
C ASP A 34 5.47 -5.97 -2.55
N LYS A 35 4.60 -5.19 -1.93
CA LYS A 35 4.72 -4.79 -0.52
C LYS A 35 4.74 -6.00 0.40
N LEU A 36 3.78 -6.92 0.27
CA LEU A 36 3.71 -8.12 1.07
C LEU A 36 4.89 -9.06 0.80
N GLU A 37 5.32 -9.16 -0.43
CA GLU A 37 6.48 -9.97 -0.81
C GLU A 37 7.76 -9.44 -0.17
N LEU A 38 8.00 -8.13 -0.18
CA LEU A 38 9.14 -7.51 0.48
C LEU A 38 9.12 -7.75 1.99
N ILE A 39 7.97 -7.59 2.64
CA ILE A 39 7.82 -7.83 4.06
C ILE A 39 8.06 -9.30 4.39
N ASN A 40 7.49 -10.22 3.62
CA ASN A 40 7.64 -11.65 3.87
C ASN A 40 9.05 -12.18 3.59
N LYS A 41 9.82 -11.52 2.75
CA LYS A 41 11.19 -11.91 2.41
C LYS A 41 12.15 -11.67 3.57
N ARG A 42 12.12 -10.49 4.17
CA ARG A 42 12.92 -10.11 5.35
C ARG A 42 12.11 -9.13 6.17
N TYR A 43 11.71 -9.53 7.36
CA TYR A 43 10.87 -8.70 8.20
C TYR A 43 11.33 -8.69 9.66
N GLY A 44 10.97 -7.62 10.34
CA GLY A 44 11.09 -7.50 11.79
C GLY A 44 9.73 -7.19 12.40
N TYR A 45 9.62 -7.39 13.70
CA TYR A 45 8.46 -6.99 14.49
C TYR A 45 8.77 -5.74 15.27
N SER A 46 7.80 -4.84 15.38
CA SER A 46 7.91 -3.67 16.22
C SER A 46 6.53 -3.20 16.66
N LYS A 47 6.50 -2.15 17.45
CA LYS A 47 5.27 -1.54 17.94
C LYS A 47 5.26 -0.06 17.67
N GLY A 48 4.10 0.47 17.39
CA GLY A 48 3.87 1.89 17.22
C GLY A 48 2.69 2.34 18.06
N VAL A 49 2.32 3.61 17.89
CA VAL A 49 1.16 4.21 18.57
C VAL A 49 0.13 4.61 17.53
N ILE A 50 -1.12 4.23 17.77
CA ILE A 50 -2.23 4.63 16.92
C ILE A 50 -2.54 6.10 17.19
N VAL A 51 -2.36 6.95 16.17
CA VAL A 51 -2.67 8.38 16.25
C VAL A 51 -4.04 8.70 15.67
N ARG A 52 -4.59 7.80 14.85
CA ARG A 52 -5.92 7.94 14.29
C ARG A 52 -6.46 6.56 13.92
N LEU A 53 -7.73 6.30 14.27
CA LEU A 53 -8.42 5.07 13.89
C LEU A 53 -9.85 5.41 13.56
N GLN A 54 -10.29 5.08 12.35
CA GLN A 54 -11.64 5.31 11.85
C GLN A 54 -12.26 4.04 11.31
N SER A 55 -13.53 3.80 11.66
CA SER A 55 -14.33 2.71 11.11
C SER A 55 -15.57 3.22 10.36
N TYR A 56 -15.80 4.54 10.35
CA TYR A 56 -16.92 5.17 9.66
C TYR A 56 -16.55 5.49 8.22
N LYS A 57 -17.40 5.08 7.26
CA LYS A 57 -17.16 5.24 5.81
C LYS A 57 -15.87 4.60 5.30
N GLY A 58 -15.46 3.48 5.92
CA GLY A 58 -14.26 2.74 5.60
C GLY A 58 -13.34 2.62 6.81
N HIS A 59 -12.42 1.68 6.74
CA HIS A 59 -11.46 1.41 7.79
C HIS A 59 -10.13 2.10 7.47
N SER A 60 -9.77 3.13 8.22
CA SER A 60 -8.48 3.82 8.05
C SER A 60 -7.76 3.93 9.38
N ILE A 61 -6.43 3.89 9.33
CA ILE A 61 -5.56 3.95 10.49
C ILE A 61 -4.32 4.79 10.18
N GLU A 62 -3.86 5.55 11.16
CA GLU A 62 -2.56 6.20 11.14
C GLU A 62 -1.76 5.75 12.35
N VAL A 63 -0.52 5.33 12.14
CA VAL A 63 0.38 4.82 13.17
C VAL A 63 1.69 5.58 13.10
N LYS A 64 2.15 6.07 14.25
CA LYS A 64 3.51 6.62 14.41
C LYS A 64 4.39 5.57 15.06
N TYR A 65 5.58 5.36 14.50
CA TYR A 65 6.52 4.39 15.02
C TYR A 65 7.96 4.84 14.77
N GLN A 66 8.87 4.20 15.45
CA GLN A 66 10.30 4.47 15.33
C GLN A 66 11.04 3.17 15.07
N ILE A 67 11.89 3.17 14.06
CA ILE A 67 12.79 2.06 13.76
C ILE A 67 14.22 2.59 13.82
N GLY A 68 15.01 2.07 14.77
CA GLY A 68 16.30 2.64 15.06
C GLY A 68 16.14 4.07 15.60
N ASN A 69 16.82 5.03 15.00
CA ASN A 69 16.73 6.45 15.38
C ASN A 69 15.84 7.26 14.42
N LYS A 70 15.08 6.61 13.57
CA LYS A 70 14.27 7.28 12.56
C LYS A 70 12.78 7.13 12.85
N ASP A 71 12.04 8.23 12.74
CA ASP A 71 10.61 8.28 12.94
C ASP A 71 9.88 8.03 11.62
N TYR A 72 8.79 7.25 11.70
CA TYR A 72 7.94 6.93 10.57
C TYR A 72 6.48 7.16 10.91
N LYS A 73 5.68 7.36 9.88
CA LYS A 73 4.23 7.44 9.98
C LYS A 73 3.62 6.59 8.89
N TYR A 74 2.73 5.70 9.27
CA TYR A 74 1.99 4.86 8.35
C TYR A 74 0.53 5.30 8.28
N GLY A 75 0.00 5.42 7.06
CA GLY A 75 -1.42 5.65 6.81
C GLY A 75 -1.94 4.56 5.87
N GLY A 76 -3.01 3.91 6.24
CA GLY A 76 -3.59 2.84 5.43
C GLY A 76 -4.93 2.37 5.95
N GLY A 77 -5.38 1.21 5.46
CA GLY A 77 -6.58 0.55 5.90
C GLY A 77 -6.33 -0.52 6.96
N TRP A 78 -7.40 -1.08 7.49
CA TRP A 78 -7.34 -2.23 8.39
C TRP A 78 -8.54 -3.12 8.17
N ASP A 79 -8.42 -4.42 8.51
CA ASP A 79 -9.45 -5.43 8.24
C ASP A 79 -10.31 -5.75 9.45
N SER A 80 -9.68 -6.01 10.60
CA SER A 80 -10.41 -6.35 11.82
C SER A 80 -9.68 -5.85 13.07
N ASN A 81 -10.44 -5.58 14.12
CA ASN A 81 -9.92 -5.08 15.40
C ASN A 81 -10.50 -5.91 16.56
N PRO A 82 -10.10 -7.19 16.70
CA PRO A 82 -10.67 -8.09 17.69
C PRO A 82 -10.38 -7.70 19.12
N HIS A 83 -9.30 -6.95 19.38
CA HIS A 83 -8.91 -6.53 20.73
C HIS A 83 -9.39 -5.14 21.10
N GLY A 84 -10.15 -4.47 20.22
CA GLY A 84 -10.72 -3.14 20.49
C GLY A 84 -9.69 -2.05 20.67
N LEU A 85 -8.63 -2.06 19.87
CA LEU A 85 -7.60 -1.02 19.91
C LEU A 85 -8.18 0.34 19.55
N ARG A 86 -7.66 1.40 20.18
CA ARG A 86 -8.13 2.78 20.02
C ARG A 86 -6.95 3.72 19.80
N LYS A 87 -7.27 4.95 19.44
CA LYS A 87 -6.29 6.04 19.40
C LYS A 87 -5.53 6.12 20.73
N GLY A 88 -4.20 6.17 20.66
CA GLY A 88 -3.31 6.18 21.80
C GLY A 88 -2.80 4.82 22.25
N ASP A 89 -3.40 3.74 21.77
CA ASP A 89 -2.95 2.39 22.10
C ASP A 89 -1.73 2.00 21.29
N SER A 90 -0.94 1.08 21.83
CA SER A 90 0.16 0.45 21.11
C SER A 90 -0.39 -0.56 20.13
N ILE A 91 0.22 -0.65 18.96
CA ILE A 91 -0.13 -1.63 17.93
C ILE A 91 1.13 -2.34 17.45
N SER A 92 1.05 -3.64 17.32
CA SER A 92 2.13 -4.46 16.77
C SER A 92 2.07 -4.50 15.25
N PHE A 93 3.22 -4.57 14.62
CA PHE A 93 3.30 -4.68 13.16
C PHE A 93 4.57 -5.42 12.74
N ARG A 94 4.55 -5.93 11.51
CA ARG A 94 5.75 -6.39 10.81
C ARG A 94 6.17 -5.33 9.82
N TYR A 95 7.46 -5.15 9.65
CA TYR A 95 8.00 -4.20 8.69
C TYR A 95 9.06 -4.85 7.82
N ALA A 96 9.22 -4.38 6.58
CA ALA A 96 10.28 -4.83 5.71
C ALA A 96 11.61 -4.26 6.20
N LEU A 97 12.61 -5.12 6.44
CA LEU A 97 13.92 -4.67 6.92
C LEU A 97 14.61 -3.74 5.93
N ASP A 98 14.40 -3.98 4.63
CA ASP A 98 14.99 -3.17 3.57
C ASP A 98 14.19 -1.89 3.26
N ALA A 99 12.95 -1.81 3.75
CA ALA A 99 12.05 -0.68 3.54
C ALA A 99 11.13 -0.50 4.76
N PRO A 100 11.62 0.10 5.87
CA PRO A 100 10.87 0.20 7.13
C PRO A 100 9.57 1.00 7.05
N GLU A 101 9.37 1.80 6.00
CA GLU A 101 8.12 2.49 5.73
C GLU A 101 7.01 1.54 5.27
N MET A 102 7.35 0.33 4.85
CA MET A 102 6.40 -0.69 4.47
C MET A 102 6.09 -1.58 5.66
N ILE A 103 4.88 -1.46 6.20
CA ILE A 103 4.44 -2.24 7.36
C ILE A 103 3.09 -2.91 7.10
N VAL A 104 2.86 -4.00 7.83
CA VAL A 104 1.54 -4.63 7.94
C VAL A 104 1.21 -4.75 9.43
N THR A 105 0.08 -4.14 9.83
CA THR A 105 -0.33 -4.09 11.24
C THR A 105 -1.06 -5.37 11.65
N GLU A 106 -1.17 -5.60 12.97
CA GLU A 106 -1.92 -6.73 13.52
C GLU A 106 -3.42 -6.71 13.20
N LEU A 107 -3.95 -5.57 12.73
CA LEU A 107 -5.34 -5.44 12.31
C LEU A 107 -5.55 -5.85 10.85
N ASP A 108 -4.49 -6.18 10.14
CA ASP A 108 -4.50 -6.53 8.74
C ASP A 108 -4.50 -8.05 8.57
N GLU A 109 -5.27 -8.55 7.59
CA GLU A 109 -5.29 -9.99 7.28
C GLU A 109 -3.92 -10.53 6.88
N GLY A 110 -3.08 -9.71 6.29
CA GLY A 110 -1.73 -10.09 5.87
C GLY A 110 -0.70 -10.20 6.98
N TYR A 111 -1.08 -9.87 8.19
CA TYR A 111 -0.18 -9.89 9.35
C TYR A 111 0.30 -11.29 9.75
#